data_54671a22672a2124d9c076fdbf624584
#
_entry.id   54671a22672a2124d9c076fdbf624584
#
_cell.length_a   1.000
_cell.length_b   1.000
_cell.length_c   1.000
_cell.angle_alpha   90.00
_cell.angle_beta   90.00
_cell.angle_gamma   90.00
#
_symmetry.space_group_name_H-M   'P 1'
#
loop_
_entity.id
_entity.type
_entity.pdbx_description
1 polymer ?
#
loop_
_entity_poly.entity_id
_entity_poly.type
_entity_poly.pdbx_seq_one_letter_code
_entity_poly.pdbx_strand_id
1 'polypeptide(L)'
;TGADFDREKGSVTIIFQIVGATTAVLNTLEEGDSVCDFVGPLGVPSHTEGLKRVCVVGGGVGCAIAYPVAKKLAASGCEVHTIVGFRSRDLLILEDEFKAVSDRYFVMTDDGSYGEKGLVTDALRKLLESGEKYDEVIAIGPLVMMKFVCALTKEFGVKTMISMNPIMIDGTGMCGCCRLTVGGEMKFACVDGPDFDGHQVDFNEAMDRLTMYRPQEAERREAHCNLFKGV
;
A
#
# COMPACT_ATOMS: atom_id res chain seq x y z
N THR A 1 -5.16 -5.90 4.99
CA THR A 1 -5.42 -4.68 4.22
C THR A 1 -6.80 -4.74 3.60
N GLY A 2 -7.64 -3.71 3.78
CA GLY A 2 -8.94 -3.61 3.15
C GLY A 2 -8.79 -3.38 1.64
N ALA A 3 -9.22 -4.34 0.83
CA ALA A 3 -9.10 -4.30 -0.62
C ALA A 3 -10.41 -3.90 -1.32
N ASP A 4 -11.54 -4.25 -0.75
CA ASP A 4 -12.86 -3.87 -1.26
C ASP A 4 -13.93 -4.05 -0.17
N PHE A 5 -15.13 -3.57 -0.45
CA PHE A 5 -16.31 -3.76 0.39
C PHE A 5 -17.57 -3.85 -0.46
N ASP A 6 -18.53 -4.63 0.01
CA ASP A 6 -19.85 -4.78 -0.61
C ASP A 6 -20.91 -4.40 0.45
N ARG A 7 -21.61 -3.29 0.22
CA ARG A 7 -22.61 -2.78 1.16
C ARG A 7 -23.91 -3.60 1.13
N GLU A 8 -24.23 -4.23 0.02
CA GLU A 8 -25.45 -5.03 -0.11
C GLU A 8 -25.29 -6.36 0.63
N LYS A 9 -24.09 -6.97 0.51
CA LYS A 9 -23.75 -8.19 1.24
C LYS A 9 -23.29 -7.93 2.68
N GLY A 10 -22.98 -6.69 3.04
CA GLY A 10 -22.40 -6.34 4.33
C GLY A 10 -21.02 -6.96 4.55
N SER A 11 -20.22 -7.09 3.49
CA SER A 11 -18.92 -7.75 3.54
C SER A 11 -17.77 -6.80 3.24
N VAL A 12 -16.60 -7.15 3.80
CA VAL A 12 -15.32 -6.48 3.56
C VAL A 12 -14.32 -7.52 3.07
N THR A 13 -13.61 -7.20 1.99
CA THR A 13 -12.55 -8.04 1.46
C THR A 13 -11.20 -7.55 1.98
N ILE A 14 -10.42 -8.44 2.57
CA ILE A 14 -9.05 -8.18 2.97
C ILE A 14 -8.09 -9.03 2.15
N ILE A 15 -6.97 -8.43 1.73
CA ILE A 15 -5.86 -9.15 1.09
C ILE A 15 -4.64 -8.96 1.99
N PHE A 16 -3.97 -10.05 2.33
CA PHE A 16 -2.76 -10.02 3.14
C PHE A 16 -1.71 -10.98 2.59
N GLN A 17 -0.46 -10.67 2.85
CA GLN A 17 0.67 -11.53 2.53
C GLN A 17 1.12 -12.28 3.78
N ILE A 18 1.39 -13.57 3.66
CA ILE A 18 1.88 -14.40 4.77
C ILE A 18 3.38 -14.12 4.94
N VAL A 19 3.71 -13.22 5.85
CA VAL A 19 5.11 -12.78 6.07
C VAL A 19 5.58 -12.92 7.52
N GLY A 20 4.66 -13.17 8.46
CA GLY A 20 4.98 -13.26 9.88
C GLY A 20 4.02 -14.17 10.63
N ALA A 21 4.25 -14.35 11.94
CA ALA A 21 3.46 -15.26 12.77
C ALA A 21 1.95 -14.94 12.77
N THR A 22 1.58 -13.67 12.87
CA THR A 22 0.17 -13.24 12.87
C THR A 22 -0.53 -13.58 11.56
N THR A 23 0.10 -13.30 10.42
CA THR A 23 -0.47 -13.61 9.11
C THR A 23 -0.47 -15.10 8.82
N ALA A 24 0.46 -15.88 9.39
CA ALA A 24 0.43 -17.33 9.34
C ALA A 24 -0.78 -17.91 10.10
N VAL A 25 -1.08 -17.37 11.30
CA VAL A 25 -2.29 -17.76 12.06
C VAL A 25 -3.55 -17.36 11.29
N LEU A 26 -3.62 -16.16 10.74
CA LEU A 26 -4.77 -15.73 9.94
C LEU A 26 -5.01 -16.65 8.73
N ASN A 27 -3.95 -17.20 8.14
CA ASN A 27 -4.03 -18.10 6.99
C ASN A 27 -4.53 -19.53 7.37
N THR A 28 -4.68 -19.85 8.64
CA THR A 28 -5.28 -21.13 9.06
C THR A 28 -6.80 -21.10 9.10
N LEU A 29 -7.42 -19.92 8.94
CA LEU A 29 -8.87 -19.79 8.93
C LEU A 29 -9.46 -20.31 7.62
N GLU A 30 -10.55 -21.05 7.75
CA GLU A 30 -11.33 -21.59 6.64
C GLU A 30 -12.70 -20.92 6.54
N GLU A 31 -13.42 -21.22 5.46
CA GLU A 31 -14.79 -20.72 5.27
C GLU A 31 -15.70 -21.14 6.42
N GLY A 32 -16.33 -20.16 7.06
CA GLY A 32 -17.18 -20.34 8.22
C GLY A 32 -16.49 -20.06 9.55
N ASP A 33 -15.17 -19.92 9.56
CA ASP A 33 -14.43 -19.49 10.76
C ASP A 33 -14.68 -18.01 11.07
N SER A 34 -14.36 -17.62 12.30
CA SER A 34 -14.57 -16.27 12.79
C SER A 34 -13.32 -15.66 13.40
N VAL A 35 -13.12 -14.37 13.21
CA VAL A 35 -12.18 -13.57 14.01
C VAL A 35 -12.93 -12.93 15.18
N CYS A 36 -12.25 -12.72 16.31
CA CYS A 36 -12.87 -12.16 17.51
C CYS A 36 -13.41 -10.75 17.26
N ASP A 37 -12.61 -9.92 16.62
CA ASP A 37 -12.94 -8.52 16.35
C ASP A 37 -12.45 -8.09 14.98
N PHE A 38 -13.22 -7.23 14.31
CA PHE A 38 -12.85 -6.51 13.11
C PHE A 38 -13.29 -5.06 13.25
N VAL A 39 -12.35 -4.19 13.60
CA VAL A 39 -12.63 -2.79 13.96
C VAL A 39 -12.29 -1.86 12.80
N GLY A 40 -13.20 -0.97 12.50
CA GLY A 40 -13.02 0.07 11.46
C GLY A 40 -14.33 0.82 11.14
N PRO A 41 -14.28 1.82 10.26
CA PRO A 41 -13.06 2.40 9.67
C PRO A 41 -12.23 3.17 10.69
N LEU A 42 -10.90 3.11 10.56
CA LEU A 42 -9.95 3.85 11.39
C LEU A 42 -9.16 4.85 10.53
N GLY A 43 -8.57 5.87 11.18
CA GLY A 43 -7.78 6.89 10.51
C GLY A 43 -8.61 7.93 9.76
N VAL A 44 -7.98 8.60 8.83
CA VAL A 44 -8.56 9.66 8.00
C VAL A 44 -8.79 9.12 6.59
N PRO A 45 -9.94 9.38 5.96
CA PRO A 45 -10.20 8.93 4.60
C PRO A 45 -9.26 9.62 3.60
N SER A 46 -8.85 8.89 2.56
CA SER A 46 -8.05 9.43 1.46
C SER A 46 -8.79 10.58 0.77
N HIS A 47 -8.05 11.65 0.47
CA HIS A 47 -8.61 12.79 -0.25
C HIS A 47 -8.70 12.45 -1.76
N THR A 48 -9.94 12.33 -2.26
CA THR A 48 -10.19 11.96 -3.67
C THR A 48 -11.03 12.99 -4.43
N GLU A 49 -11.40 14.10 -3.78
CA GLU A 49 -12.30 15.09 -4.36
C GLU A 49 -11.54 16.18 -5.14
N GLY A 50 -12.12 16.64 -6.24
CA GLY A 50 -11.59 17.75 -7.05
C GLY A 50 -10.37 17.40 -7.91
N LEU A 51 -9.88 16.17 -7.87
CA LEU A 51 -8.79 15.69 -8.71
C LEU A 51 -9.31 15.31 -10.10
N LYS A 52 -8.60 15.72 -11.14
CA LYS A 52 -8.97 15.48 -12.54
C LYS A 52 -8.13 14.37 -13.17
N ARG A 53 -6.85 14.31 -12.87
CA ARG A 53 -5.93 13.29 -13.39
C ARG A 53 -4.94 12.87 -12.30
N VAL A 54 -4.93 11.60 -11.97
CA VAL A 54 -4.11 11.03 -10.91
C VAL A 54 -3.33 9.82 -11.43
N CYS A 55 -2.08 9.69 -10.96
CA CYS A 55 -1.33 8.46 -11.16
C CYS A 55 -1.28 7.67 -9.84
N VAL A 56 -1.88 6.48 -9.84
CA VAL A 56 -1.86 5.55 -8.70
C VAL A 56 -0.73 4.55 -8.88
N VAL A 57 0.20 4.50 -7.95
CA VAL A 57 1.38 3.63 -7.98
C VAL A 57 1.27 2.60 -6.87
N GLY A 58 1.07 1.33 -7.24
CA GLY A 58 0.97 0.20 -6.31
C GLY A 58 2.21 -0.68 -6.32
N GLY A 59 2.64 -1.17 -5.15
CA GLY A 59 3.77 -2.10 -5.04
C GLY A 59 3.45 -3.34 -4.22
N GLY A 60 3.58 -4.53 -4.80
CA GLY A 60 3.31 -5.81 -4.15
C GLY A 60 1.91 -5.84 -3.53
N VAL A 61 1.81 -6.27 -2.25
CA VAL A 61 0.52 -6.30 -1.53
C VAL A 61 -0.10 -4.91 -1.32
N GLY A 62 0.69 -3.81 -1.47
CA GLY A 62 0.17 -2.45 -1.46
C GLY A 62 -0.85 -2.17 -2.56
N CYS A 63 -0.85 -2.93 -3.64
CA CYS A 63 -1.87 -2.88 -4.68
C CYS A 63 -3.29 -3.15 -4.12
N ALA A 64 -3.41 -3.96 -3.07
CA ALA A 64 -4.69 -4.20 -2.40
C ALA A 64 -5.27 -2.95 -1.73
N ILE A 65 -4.42 -1.99 -1.31
CA ILE A 65 -4.85 -0.69 -0.77
C ILE A 65 -5.02 0.32 -1.91
N ALA A 66 -4.17 0.26 -2.93
CA ALA A 66 -4.21 1.18 -4.07
C ALA A 66 -5.50 1.00 -4.90
N TYR A 67 -6.01 -0.23 -4.99
CA TYR A 67 -7.21 -0.53 -5.78
C TYR A 67 -8.47 0.24 -5.33
N PRO A 68 -8.91 0.22 -4.05
CA PRO A 68 -10.09 0.97 -3.65
C PRO A 68 -9.94 2.48 -3.85
N VAL A 69 -8.74 3.03 -3.77
CA VAL A 69 -8.46 4.44 -4.06
C VAL A 69 -8.64 4.71 -5.57
N ALA A 70 -8.04 3.90 -6.43
CA ALA A 70 -8.19 3.99 -7.88
C ALA A 70 -9.67 3.87 -8.30
N LYS A 71 -10.39 2.87 -7.74
CA LYS A 71 -11.83 2.65 -7.96
C LYS A 71 -12.66 3.87 -7.56
N LYS A 72 -12.36 4.50 -6.43
CA LYS A 72 -13.05 5.70 -5.96
C LYS A 72 -12.79 6.90 -6.86
N LEU A 73 -11.55 7.12 -7.26
CA LEU A 73 -11.16 8.19 -8.17
C LEU A 73 -11.87 8.05 -9.53
N ALA A 74 -11.83 6.87 -10.14
CA ALA A 74 -12.51 6.59 -11.40
C ALA A 74 -14.03 6.80 -11.30
N ALA A 75 -14.65 6.34 -10.21
CA ALA A 75 -16.08 6.55 -9.96
C ALA A 75 -16.45 8.04 -9.76
N SER A 76 -15.49 8.89 -9.41
CA SER A 76 -15.65 10.34 -9.30
C SER A 76 -15.40 11.09 -10.61
N GLY A 77 -15.09 10.37 -11.71
CA GLY A 77 -14.80 10.95 -13.04
C GLY A 77 -13.36 11.46 -13.19
N CYS A 78 -12.45 11.06 -12.30
CA CYS A 78 -11.03 11.34 -12.42
C CYS A 78 -10.41 10.43 -13.49
N GLU A 79 -9.53 10.95 -14.33
CA GLU A 79 -8.68 10.15 -15.22
C GLU A 79 -7.59 9.46 -14.39
N VAL A 80 -7.62 8.12 -14.37
CA VAL A 80 -6.74 7.32 -13.52
C VAL A 80 -5.72 6.58 -14.37
N HIS A 81 -4.44 6.90 -14.18
CA HIS A 81 -3.34 6.09 -14.68
C HIS A 81 -2.81 5.23 -13.54
N THR A 82 -2.69 3.94 -13.75
CA THR A 82 -2.20 3.03 -12.72
C THR A 82 -0.89 2.38 -13.12
N ILE A 83 0.08 2.39 -12.22
CA ILE A 83 1.34 1.66 -12.33
C ILE A 83 1.42 0.67 -11.18
N VAL A 84 1.53 -0.62 -11.49
CA VAL A 84 1.72 -1.66 -10.48
C VAL A 84 3.06 -2.34 -10.63
N GLY A 85 3.71 -2.64 -9.51
CA GLY A 85 5.03 -3.29 -9.49
C GLY A 85 5.03 -4.54 -8.62
N PHE A 86 5.63 -5.60 -9.16
CA PHE A 86 5.79 -6.89 -8.48
C PHE A 86 7.19 -7.45 -8.75
N ARG A 87 7.62 -8.41 -7.94
CA ARG A 87 8.90 -9.11 -8.21
C ARG A 87 8.80 -10.00 -9.45
N SER A 88 7.65 -10.68 -9.62
CA SER A 88 7.39 -11.66 -10.67
C SER A 88 5.89 -11.77 -10.95
N ARG A 89 5.54 -12.40 -12.07
CA ARG A 89 4.15 -12.58 -12.52
C ARG A 89 3.26 -13.31 -11.51
N ASP A 90 3.80 -14.31 -10.84
CA ASP A 90 3.05 -15.16 -9.89
C ASP A 90 2.59 -14.40 -8.63
N LEU A 91 3.18 -13.22 -8.37
CA LEU A 91 2.77 -12.32 -7.27
C LEU A 91 1.76 -11.27 -7.68
N LEU A 92 1.37 -11.21 -8.95
CA LEU A 92 0.43 -10.24 -9.48
C LEU A 92 -0.97 -10.45 -8.90
N ILE A 93 -1.58 -9.39 -8.41
CA ILE A 93 -2.94 -9.39 -7.86
C ILE A 93 -3.77 -8.27 -8.47
N LEU A 94 -5.09 -8.47 -8.56
CA LEU A 94 -6.08 -7.45 -8.94
C LEU A 94 -5.84 -6.83 -10.33
N GLU A 95 -5.31 -7.60 -11.28
CA GLU A 95 -4.97 -7.09 -12.61
C GLU A 95 -6.24 -6.65 -13.38
N ASP A 96 -7.25 -7.50 -13.41
CA ASP A 96 -8.47 -7.23 -14.15
C ASP A 96 -9.27 -6.11 -13.50
N GLU A 97 -9.26 -6.06 -12.16
CA GLU A 97 -9.89 -5.01 -11.38
C GLU A 97 -9.24 -3.64 -11.64
N PHE A 98 -7.92 -3.57 -11.66
CA PHE A 98 -7.22 -2.33 -12.00
C PHE A 98 -7.47 -1.91 -13.46
N LYS A 99 -7.44 -2.84 -14.41
CA LYS A 99 -7.74 -2.55 -15.82
C LYS A 99 -9.14 -1.98 -16.00
N ALA A 100 -10.11 -2.45 -15.20
CA ALA A 100 -11.49 -1.99 -15.28
C ALA A 100 -11.70 -0.54 -14.77
N VAL A 101 -10.80 -0.04 -13.91
CA VAL A 101 -10.93 1.30 -13.29
C VAL A 101 -9.85 2.29 -13.75
N SER A 102 -8.94 1.89 -14.62
CA SER A 102 -7.83 2.72 -15.08
C SER A 102 -7.97 3.08 -16.55
N ASP A 103 -7.78 4.34 -16.88
CA ASP A 103 -7.69 4.79 -18.28
C ASP A 103 -6.39 4.29 -18.94
N ARG A 104 -5.31 4.18 -18.15
CA ARG A 104 -4.05 3.56 -18.56
C ARG A 104 -3.50 2.68 -17.44
N TYR A 105 -3.06 1.49 -17.79
CA TYR A 105 -2.55 0.50 -16.85
C TYR A 105 -1.18 -0.01 -17.25
N PHE A 106 -0.21 0.04 -16.34
CA PHE A 106 1.17 -0.36 -16.55
C PHE A 106 1.57 -1.39 -15.50
N VAL A 107 2.15 -2.49 -15.95
CA VAL A 107 2.69 -3.55 -15.07
C VAL A 107 4.20 -3.58 -15.19
N MET A 108 4.87 -3.52 -14.05
CA MET A 108 6.32 -3.67 -13.93
C MET A 108 6.64 -4.94 -13.16
N THR A 109 7.62 -5.70 -13.63
CA THR A 109 8.17 -6.83 -12.86
C THR A 109 9.68 -6.74 -12.79
N ASP A 110 10.25 -7.02 -11.60
CA ASP A 110 11.70 -6.94 -11.38
C ASP A 110 12.46 -7.93 -12.27
N ASP A 111 11.91 -9.14 -12.45
CA ASP A 111 12.51 -10.22 -13.24
C ASP A 111 12.16 -10.15 -14.74
N GLY A 112 11.18 -9.34 -15.14
CA GLY A 112 10.71 -9.25 -16.53
C GLY A 112 9.81 -10.40 -16.95
N SER A 113 9.26 -11.17 -16.01
CA SER A 113 8.38 -12.31 -16.30
C SER A 113 7.01 -11.90 -16.84
N TYR A 114 6.62 -10.63 -16.64
CA TYR A 114 5.37 -10.06 -17.14
C TYR A 114 5.41 -8.53 -17.21
N GLY A 115 4.69 -7.93 -18.17
CA GLY A 115 4.69 -6.48 -18.39
C GLY A 115 6.07 -5.97 -18.83
N GLU A 116 6.46 -4.80 -18.35
CA GLU A 116 7.80 -4.26 -18.56
C GLU A 116 8.73 -4.68 -17.41
N LYS A 117 9.99 -5.01 -17.77
CA LYS A 117 11.03 -5.24 -16.78
C LYS A 117 11.52 -3.93 -16.20
N GLY A 118 11.53 -3.80 -14.88
CA GLY A 118 12.01 -2.62 -14.18
C GLY A 118 11.18 -2.27 -12.96
N LEU A 119 11.38 -1.06 -12.45
CA LEU A 119 10.70 -0.54 -11.27
C LEU A 119 9.51 0.36 -11.65
N VAL A 120 8.57 0.53 -10.74
CA VAL A 120 7.44 1.48 -10.93
C VAL A 120 7.91 2.91 -11.18
N THR A 121 9.06 3.29 -10.62
CA THR A 121 9.70 4.58 -10.86
C THR A 121 10.16 4.78 -12.29
N ASP A 122 10.52 3.71 -13.00
CA ASP A 122 10.94 3.80 -14.41
C ASP A 122 9.73 4.12 -15.30
N ALA A 123 8.60 3.46 -15.06
CA ALA A 123 7.36 3.76 -15.77
C ALA A 123 6.84 5.18 -15.44
N LEU A 124 6.85 5.56 -14.15
CA LEU A 124 6.43 6.90 -13.74
C LEU A 124 7.34 7.98 -14.35
N ARG A 125 8.65 7.79 -14.38
CA ARG A 125 9.60 8.72 -15.01
C ARG A 125 9.28 8.89 -16.49
N LYS A 126 9.07 7.79 -17.24
CA LYS A 126 8.70 7.85 -18.66
C LYS A 126 7.43 8.68 -18.88
N LEU A 127 6.42 8.52 -18.03
CA LEU A 127 5.18 9.30 -18.13
C LEU A 127 5.42 10.79 -17.86
N LEU A 128 6.15 11.13 -16.81
CA LEU A 128 6.46 12.53 -16.47
C LEU A 128 7.34 13.19 -17.52
N GLU A 129 8.35 12.50 -18.05
CA GLU A 129 9.23 12.99 -19.14
C GLU A 129 8.49 13.13 -20.47
N SER A 130 7.46 12.33 -20.73
CA SER A 130 6.60 12.47 -21.92
C SER A 130 5.65 13.68 -21.87
N GLY A 131 5.65 14.42 -20.74
CA GLY A 131 4.84 15.61 -20.57
C GLY A 131 3.46 15.37 -19.94
N GLU A 132 3.19 14.15 -19.45
CA GLU A 132 1.98 13.86 -18.70
C GLU A 132 1.95 14.71 -17.40
N LYS A 133 0.80 15.33 -17.15
CA LYS A 133 0.59 16.17 -15.98
C LYS A 133 -0.45 15.52 -15.07
N TYR A 134 -0.08 15.36 -13.82
CA TYR A 134 -0.96 14.83 -12.78
C TYR A 134 -1.23 15.90 -11.73
N ASP A 135 -2.46 15.96 -11.24
CA ASP A 135 -2.81 16.77 -10.07
C ASP A 135 -2.14 16.18 -8.82
N GLU A 136 -2.04 14.85 -8.80
CA GLU A 136 -1.44 14.11 -7.68
C GLU A 136 -0.92 12.74 -8.12
N VAL A 137 0.16 12.28 -7.52
CA VAL A 137 0.60 10.89 -7.54
C VAL A 137 0.27 10.27 -6.19
N ILE A 138 -0.37 9.10 -6.19
CA ILE A 138 -0.68 8.36 -4.96
C ILE A 138 0.15 7.08 -4.97
N ALA A 139 1.06 6.92 -4.02
CA ALA A 139 1.96 5.77 -3.98
C ALA A 139 1.72 4.92 -2.73
N ILE A 140 1.49 3.62 -2.92
CA ILE A 140 1.15 2.66 -1.87
C ILE A 140 1.94 1.37 -2.06
N GLY A 141 2.81 1.05 -1.11
CA GLY A 141 3.66 -0.13 -1.19
C GLY A 141 4.81 -0.12 -0.19
N PRO A 142 5.91 -0.81 -0.47
CA PRO A 142 7.08 -0.80 0.39
C PRO A 142 7.63 0.61 0.62
N LEU A 143 8.07 0.93 1.86
CA LEU A 143 8.59 2.26 2.19
C LEU A 143 9.71 2.73 1.24
N VAL A 144 10.59 1.81 0.85
CA VAL A 144 11.67 2.12 -0.10
C VAL A 144 11.10 2.56 -1.45
N MET A 145 10.07 1.89 -1.96
CA MET A 145 9.39 2.27 -3.20
C MET A 145 8.77 3.66 -3.07
N MET A 146 8.01 3.91 -2.01
CA MET A 146 7.37 5.21 -1.78
C MET A 146 8.39 6.34 -1.65
N LYS A 147 9.52 6.11 -0.96
CA LYS A 147 10.63 7.07 -0.88
C LYS A 147 11.15 7.46 -2.26
N PHE A 148 11.41 6.48 -3.14
CA PHE A 148 11.92 6.77 -4.48
C PHE A 148 10.86 7.41 -5.39
N VAL A 149 9.59 7.03 -5.28
CA VAL A 149 8.49 7.72 -5.97
C VAL A 149 8.43 9.19 -5.55
N CYS A 150 8.49 9.48 -4.24
CA CYS A 150 8.49 10.85 -3.73
C CYS A 150 9.72 11.65 -4.19
N ALA A 151 10.90 11.04 -4.21
CA ALA A 151 12.11 11.70 -4.74
C ALA A 151 11.93 12.07 -6.21
N LEU A 152 11.41 11.15 -7.02
CA LEU A 152 11.15 11.37 -8.44
C LEU A 152 10.10 12.47 -8.65
N THR A 153 8.96 12.39 -8.01
CA THR A 153 7.87 13.37 -8.21
C THR A 153 8.25 14.78 -7.74
N LYS A 154 9.14 14.87 -6.74
CA LYS A 154 9.70 16.14 -6.28
C LYS A 154 10.54 16.83 -7.36
N GLU A 155 11.29 16.07 -8.17
CA GLU A 155 12.05 16.62 -9.32
C GLU A 155 11.12 17.28 -10.34
N PHE A 156 9.92 16.74 -10.52
CA PHE A 156 8.91 17.23 -11.45
C PHE A 156 7.89 18.19 -10.83
N GLY A 157 7.99 18.47 -9.53
CA GLY A 157 7.07 19.36 -8.80
C GLY A 157 5.64 18.83 -8.71
N VAL A 158 5.44 17.50 -8.75
CA VAL A 158 4.12 16.87 -8.66
C VAL A 158 3.81 16.50 -7.22
N LYS A 159 2.67 16.96 -6.71
CA LYS A 159 2.18 16.57 -5.37
C LYS A 159 2.08 15.05 -5.24
N THR A 160 2.51 14.51 -4.12
CA THR A 160 2.54 13.06 -3.91
C THR A 160 2.01 12.69 -2.54
N MET A 161 0.93 11.93 -2.53
CA MET A 161 0.40 11.29 -1.33
C MET A 161 0.91 9.85 -1.23
N ILE A 162 1.23 9.43 -0.02
CA ILE A 162 1.66 8.06 0.26
C ILE A 162 0.83 7.48 1.39
N SER A 163 0.50 6.20 1.31
CA SER A 163 -0.19 5.50 2.39
C SER A 163 0.84 4.76 3.24
N MET A 164 1.09 5.29 4.44
CA MET A 164 2.12 4.78 5.34
C MET A 164 1.72 3.46 5.99
N ASN A 165 2.68 2.55 6.08
CA ASN A 165 2.51 1.20 6.63
C ASN A 165 3.46 0.90 7.81
N PRO A 166 3.49 1.73 8.85
CA PRO A 166 4.29 1.45 10.04
C PRO A 166 3.71 0.24 10.80
N ILE A 167 4.46 -0.22 11.81
CA ILE A 167 3.96 -1.23 12.74
C ILE A 167 2.76 -0.65 13.50
N MET A 168 1.60 -1.30 13.39
CA MET A 168 0.36 -0.95 14.10
C MET A 168 -0.03 -2.07 15.05
N ILE A 169 -0.39 -1.72 16.30
CA ILE A 169 -0.78 -2.67 17.33
C ILE A 169 -2.25 -2.47 17.70
N ASP A 170 -2.64 -1.26 18.17
CA ASP A 170 -4.03 -1.02 18.60
C ASP A 170 -4.89 -0.30 17.54
N GLY A 171 -4.30 0.54 16.71
CA GLY A 171 -5.02 1.29 15.67
C GLY A 171 -5.82 2.51 16.16
N THR A 172 -5.76 2.87 17.45
CA THR A 172 -6.56 3.95 18.06
C THR A 172 -5.73 5.16 18.50
N GLY A 173 -4.41 5.16 18.27
CA GLY A 173 -3.50 6.22 18.68
C GLY A 173 -2.96 6.11 20.10
N MET A 174 -3.41 5.13 20.89
CA MET A 174 -3.01 5.01 22.30
C MET A 174 -1.58 4.48 22.48
N CYS A 175 -1.18 3.45 21.72
CA CYS A 175 0.12 2.80 21.92
C CYS A 175 1.30 3.57 21.32
N GLY A 176 1.08 4.51 20.40
CA GLY A 176 2.12 5.27 19.73
C GLY A 176 3.07 4.47 18.84
N CYS A 177 2.77 3.21 18.56
CA CYS A 177 3.64 2.32 17.79
C CYS A 177 3.80 2.79 16.34
N CYS A 178 2.73 3.31 15.75
CA CYS A 178 2.67 3.79 14.38
C CYS A 178 3.11 5.25 14.18
N ARG A 179 3.81 5.84 15.17
CA ARG A 179 4.29 7.22 15.05
C ARG A 179 5.32 7.37 13.96
N LEU A 180 5.29 8.51 13.29
CA LEU A 180 6.24 8.94 12.27
C LEU A 180 6.34 10.46 12.27
N THR A 181 7.41 11.01 11.70
CA THR A 181 7.59 12.45 11.53
C THR A 181 7.16 12.90 10.14
N VAL A 182 6.23 13.87 10.08
CA VAL A 182 5.75 14.50 8.86
C VAL A 182 5.83 16.01 8.99
N GLY A 183 6.58 16.68 8.13
CA GLY A 183 6.78 18.11 8.19
C GLY A 183 7.44 18.61 9.50
N GLY A 184 8.24 17.76 10.15
CA GLY A 184 8.85 18.04 11.44
C GLY A 184 7.93 17.81 12.66
N GLU A 185 6.68 17.39 12.45
CA GLU A 185 5.73 17.09 13.52
C GLU A 185 5.53 15.57 13.66
N MET A 186 5.37 15.11 14.90
CA MET A 186 4.99 13.72 15.17
C MET A 186 3.53 13.49 14.84
N LYS A 187 3.27 12.46 14.03
CA LYS A 187 1.93 11.99 13.65
C LYS A 187 1.77 10.50 13.98
N PHE A 188 0.52 10.05 14.08
CA PHE A 188 0.16 8.64 14.27
C PHE A 188 -0.58 8.15 13.04
N ALA A 189 0.00 7.23 12.28
CA ALA A 189 -0.59 6.76 11.01
C ALA A 189 -2.00 6.16 11.18
N CYS A 190 -2.32 5.59 12.33
CA CYS A 190 -3.63 5.00 12.59
C CYS A 190 -4.74 6.03 12.90
N VAL A 191 -4.38 7.27 13.24
CA VAL A 191 -5.33 8.34 13.61
C VAL A 191 -5.24 9.53 12.67
N ASP A 192 -4.01 10.00 12.37
CA ASP A 192 -3.77 11.18 11.52
C ASP A 192 -3.66 10.83 10.03
N GLY A 193 -3.46 9.52 9.72
CA GLY A 193 -3.28 8.98 8.39
C GLY A 193 -4.28 7.89 8.05
N PRO A 194 -3.92 6.93 7.24
CA PRO A 194 -2.55 6.53 6.86
C PRO A 194 -1.90 7.38 5.76
N ASP A 195 -2.67 8.24 5.09
CA ASP A 195 -2.18 9.00 3.95
C ASP A 195 -1.54 10.31 4.40
N PHE A 196 -0.35 10.59 3.87
CA PHE A 196 0.44 11.79 4.17
C PHE A 196 1.09 12.35 2.90
N ASP A 197 1.41 13.66 2.92
CA ASP A 197 2.27 14.26 1.91
C ASP A 197 3.66 13.62 1.96
N GLY A 198 3.96 12.82 0.94
CA GLY A 198 5.18 12.04 0.86
C GLY A 198 6.46 12.88 0.80
N HIS A 199 6.37 14.16 0.39
CA HIS A 199 7.51 15.06 0.39
C HIS A 199 7.87 15.59 1.77
N GLN A 200 7.00 15.38 2.76
CA GLN A 200 7.21 15.83 4.15
C GLN A 200 7.52 14.70 5.13
N VAL A 201 7.39 13.43 4.71
CA VAL A 201 7.65 12.27 5.56
C VAL A 201 9.15 12.04 5.76
N ASP A 202 9.57 11.83 7.01
CA ASP A 202 10.90 11.31 7.33
C ASP A 202 10.96 9.79 7.07
N PHE A 203 11.33 9.42 5.86
CA PHE A 203 11.48 8.03 5.46
C PHE A 203 12.62 7.30 6.19
N ASN A 204 13.65 8.00 6.64
CA ASN A 204 14.76 7.35 7.33
C ASN A 204 14.31 6.90 8.71
N GLU A 205 13.66 7.77 9.48
CA GLU A 205 13.03 7.40 10.75
C GLU A 205 12.04 6.25 10.55
N ALA A 206 11.14 6.35 9.56
CA ALA A 206 10.14 5.33 9.31
C ALA A 206 10.75 3.96 8.98
N MET A 207 11.81 3.91 8.17
CA MET A 207 12.53 2.67 7.85
C MET A 207 13.24 2.08 9.07
N ASP A 208 13.90 2.91 9.87
CA ASP A 208 14.58 2.47 11.10
C ASP A 208 13.58 1.85 12.08
N ARG A 209 12.41 2.47 12.24
CA ARG A 209 11.34 1.95 13.10
C ARG A 209 10.78 0.61 12.65
N LEU A 210 10.73 0.31 11.36
CA LEU A 210 10.32 -1.01 10.86
C LEU A 210 11.30 -2.12 11.22
N THR A 211 12.50 -1.81 11.68
CA THR A 211 13.48 -2.83 12.10
C THR A 211 13.33 -3.25 13.55
N MET A 212 12.55 -2.52 14.34
CA MET A 212 12.48 -2.61 15.81
C MET A 212 12.22 -4.03 16.34
N TYR A 213 11.38 -4.80 15.69
CA TYR A 213 10.97 -6.14 16.14
C TYR A 213 11.50 -7.28 15.26
N ARG A 214 12.42 -7.00 14.33
CA ARG A 214 12.95 -8.03 13.42
C ARG A 214 13.51 -9.28 14.10
N PRO A 215 14.29 -9.18 15.20
CA PRO A 215 14.77 -10.38 15.90
C PRO A 215 13.63 -11.23 16.46
N GLN A 216 12.66 -10.59 17.11
CA GLN A 216 11.50 -11.27 17.70
C GLN A 216 10.60 -11.89 16.63
N GLU A 217 10.42 -11.23 15.49
CA GLU A 217 9.68 -11.76 14.34
C GLU A 217 10.39 -12.98 13.74
N ALA A 218 11.72 -12.96 13.64
CA ALA A 218 12.50 -14.08 13.13
C ALA A 218 12.36 -15.30 14.07
N GLU A 219 12.52 -15.11 15.38
CA GLU A 219 12.35 -16.16 16.39
C GLU A 219 10.94 -16.78 16.35
N ARG A 220 9.91 -15.94 16.27
CA ARG A 220 8.52 -16.40 16.19
C ARG A 220 8.24 -17.16 14.92
N ARG A 221 8.79 -16.74 13.80
CA ARG A 221 8.64 -17.45 12.53
C ARG A 221 9.30 -18.81 12.56
N GLU A 222 10.51 -18.93 13.12
CA GLU A 222 11.20 -20.21 13.30
C GLU A 222 10.42 -21.16 14.23
N ALA A 223 9.90 -20.66 15.35
CA ALA A 223 9.09 -21.43 16.28
C ALA A 223 7.81 -21.96 15.60
N HIS A 224 7.16 -21.14 14.76
CA HIS A 224 5.95 -21.53 14.02
C HIS A 224 6.25 -22.54 12.92
N CYS A 225 7.35 -22.37 12.17
CA CYS A 225 7.80 -23.36 11.19
C CYS A 225 8.10 -24.73 11.83
N ASN A 226 8.58 -24.75 13.06
CA ASN A 226 8.89 -26.01 13.77
C ASN A 226 7.63 -26.70 14.30
N LEU A 227 6.56 -25.97 14.63
CA LEU A 227 5.27 -26.55 15.03
C LEU A 227 4.56 -27.29 13.89
N PHE A 228 4.73 -26.86 12.64
CA PHE A 228 4.14 -27.52 11.48
C PHE A 228 5.02 -28.62 10.85
N LYS A 229 6.27 -28.75 11.25
CA LYS A 229 7.16 -29.85 10.80
C LYS A 229 6.99 -31.17 11.58
N GLY A 230 6.12 -31.18 12.58
CA GLY A 230 5.87 -32.33 13.47
C GLY A 230 4.52 -33.04 13.23
N VAL A 231 3.87 -32.83 12.08
CA VAL A 231 2.64 -33.53 11.67
C VAL A 231 2.89 -34.30 10.39
#